data_943adc9bd3bdafcf76d2a3a694749ae6
#
_entry.id   943adc9bd3bdafcf76d2a3a694749ae6
#
_cell.length_a   1.000
_cell.length_b   1.000
_cell.length_c   1.000
_cell.angle_alpha   90.00
_cell.angle_beta   90.00
_cell.angle_gamma   90.00
#
_symmetry.space_group_name_H-M   'P 1'
#
loop_
_entity.id
_entity.type
_entity.pdbx_description
1 polymer ?
#
loop_
_entity_poly.entity_id
_entity_poly.type
_entity_poly.pdbx_seq_one_letter_code
_entity_poly.pdbx_strand_id
1 'polypeptide(L)'
;MNTKNLVALAVLMGMGVVLHAAVPGFILGMKPDMMLTMMFLGIILFPEKKSVLLVGIVTGILSALTTGFPGGQIPNIIDKLFTAFIFFGLLMVFKKYHGSVIQAAVLTAVGTVVSGTIFLASAYFIVGLPGAFVGMFAGAVLPAIAFNTVFMVILFPIALNIFKRTKLVETKAS
;
A
#
# COMPACT_ATOMS: atom_id res chain seq x y z
N MET A 1 9.37 -1.39 18.40
CA MET A 1 9.35 -2.37 17.28
C MET A 1 10.31 -3.50 17.61
N ASN A 2 9.84 -4.73 17.62
CA ASN A 2 10.66 -5.92 17.91
C ASN A 2 11.38 -6.36 16.61
N THR A 3 12.56 -6.98 16.73
CA THR A 3 13.33 -7.52 15.58
C THR A 3 12.50 -8.47 14.72
N LYS A 4 11.64 -9.29 15.33
CA LYS A 4 10.72 -10.18 14.62
C LYS A 4 9.74 -9.41 13.72
N ASN A 5 9.17 -8.31 14.22
CA ASN A 5 8.26 -7.45 13.44
C ASN A 5 9.01 -6.77 12.27
N LEU A 6 10.27 -6.37 12.51
CA LEU A 6 11.12 -5.79 11.47
C LEU A 6 11.37 -6.78 10.33
N VAL A 7 11.72 -8.02 10.66
CA VAL A 7 11.92 -9.09 9.67
C VAL A 7 10.64 -9.38 8.90
N ALA A 8 9.50 -9.47 9.60
CA ALA A 8 8.20 -9.69 8.95
C ALA A 8 7.84 -8.56 7.97
N LEU A 9 8.06 -7.30 8.35
CA LEU A 9 7.84 -6.16 7.47
C LEU A 9 8.80 -6.17 6.27
N ALA A 10 10.07 -6.51 6.48
CA ALA A 10 11.05 -6.62 5.40
C ALA A 10 10.65 -7.71 4.37
N VAL A 11 10.15 -8.86 4.84
CA VAL A 11 9.64 -9.92 3.98
C VAL A 11 8.41 -9.44 3.20
N LEU A 12 7.47 -8.76 3.84
CA LEU A 12 6.29 -8.21 3.16
C LEU A 12 6.69 -7.19 2.09
N MET A 13 7.64 -6.30 2.37
CA MET A 13 8.12 -5.32 1.38
C MET A 13 8.86 -6.02 0.23
N GLY A 14 9.68 -7.02 0.51
CA GLY A 14 10.33 -7.85 -0.52
C GLY A 14 9.32 -8.57 -1.42
N MET A 15 8.29 -9.17 -0.84
CA MET A 15 7.18 -9.76 -1.59
C MET A 15 6.46 -8.70 -2.45
N GLY A 16 6.28 -7.49 -1.92
CA GLY A 16 5.71 -6.36 -2.66
C GLY A 16 6.48 -6.06 -3.94
N VAL A 17 7.82 -5.99 -3.86
CA VAL A 17 8.70 -5.77 -5.02
C VAL A 17 8.53 -6.88 -6.06
N VAL A 18 8.60 -8.15 -5.62
CA VAL A 18 8.47 -9.31 -6.51
C VAL A 18 7.10 -9.32 -7.21
N LEU A 19 6.03 -9.12 -6.47
CA LEU A 19 4.68 -9.06 -7.04
C LEU A 19 4.54 -7.85 -7.98
N HIS A 20 5.08 -6.69 -7.61
CA HIS A 20 5.04 -5.50 -8.45
C HIS A 20 5.82 -5.69 -9.75
N ALA A 21 6.93 -6.43 -9.73
CA ALA A 21 7.70 -6.77 -10.92
C ALA A 21 7.01 -7.83 -11.79
N ALA A 22 6.31 -8.79 -11.15
CA ALA A 22 5.65 -9.90 -11.84
C ALA A 22 4.34 -9.48 -12.54
N VAL A 23 3.65 -8.45 -12.04
CA VAL A 23 2.39 -7.97 -12.63
C VAL A 23 2.69 -7.08 -13.83
N PRO A 24 2.23 -7.45 -15.04
CA PRO A 24 2.41 -6.61 -16.23
C PRO A 24 1.56 -5.33 -16.16
N GLY A 25 1.98 -4.30 -16.88
CA GLY A 25 1.17 -3.11 -17.08
C GLY A 25 0.00 -3.39 -18.02
N PHE A 26 -1.23 -3.07 -17.59
CA PHE A 26 -2.44 -3.37 -18.36
C PHE A 26 -2.90 -2.18 -19.22
N ILE A 27 -2.89 -0.97 -18.70
CA ILE A 27 -3.39 0.23 -19.38
C ILE A 27 -2.31 1.31 -19.35
N LEU A 28 -1.86 1.79 -20.51
CA LEU A 28 -0.82 2.82 -20.67
C LEU A 28 0.47 2.55 -19.89
N GLY A 29 0.83 1.25 -19.69
CA GLY A 29 1.99 0.86 -18.88
C GLY A 29 1.77 0.97 -17.37
N MET A 30 0.59 1.40 -16.92
CA MET A 30 0.23 1.45 -15.51
C MET A 30 -0.19 0.08 -15.02
N LYS A 31 0.26 -0.28 -13.83
CA LYS A 31 0.00 -1.59 -13.21
C LYS A 31 -0.55 -1.40 -11.79
N PRO A 32 -1.27 -2.41 -11.26
CA PRO A 32 -1.69 -2.42 -9.87
C PRO A 32 -0.48 -2.20 -8.95
N ASP A 33 -0.66 -1.39 -7.93
CA ASP A 33 0.43 -1.08 -7.01
C ASP A 33 0.52 -2.12 -5.89
N MET A 34 1.20 -3.25 -6.21
CA MET A 34 1.42 -4.32 -5.23
C MET A 34 2.26 -3.86 -4.04
N MET A 35 3.14 -2.87 -4.24
CA MET A 35 3.89 -2.25 -3.16
C MET A 35 2.96 -1.56 -2.16
N LEU A 36 1.96 -0.83 -2.66
CA LEU A 36 0.94 -0.16 -1.84
C LEU A 36 0.11 -1.19 -1.05
N THR A 37 -0.32 -2.27 -1.71
CA THR A 37 -1.09 -3.34 -1.05
C THR A 37 -0.28 -3.98 0.08
N MET A 38 1.01 -4.27 -0.11
CA MET A 38 1.88 -4.82 0.92
C MET A 38 2.18 -3.83 2.03
N MET A 39 2.30 -2.54 1.73
CA MET A 39 2.42 -1.48 2.73
C MET A 39 1.18 -1.45 3.64
N PHE A 40 -0.02 -1.46 3.07
CA PHE A 40 -1.27 -1.50 3.83
C PHE A 40 -1.37 -2.75 4.69
N LEU A 41 -1.03 -3.91 4.13
CA LEU A 41 -0.99 -5.18 4.87
C LEU A 41 -0.03 -5.11 6.07
N GLY A 42 1.16 -4.56 5.86
CA GLY A 42 2.14 -4.35 6.93
C GLY A 42 1.63 -3.42 8.04
N ILE A 43 0.94 -2.33 7.68
CA ILE A 43 0.35 -1.38 8.63
C ILE A 43 -0.79 -2.03 9.42
N ILE A 44 -1.65 -2.84 8.76
CA ILE A 44 -2.75 -3.54 9.45
C ILE A 44 -2.20 -4.57 10.44
N LEU A 45 -1.18 -5.31 10.06
CA LEU A 45 -0.60 -6.38 10.92
C LEU A 45 0.25 -5.82 12.06
N PHE A 46 0.95 -4.71 11.84
CA PHE A 46 1.86 -4.06 12.79
C PHE A 46 1.54 -2.58 12.97
N PRO A 47 0.40 -2.22 13.60
CA PRO A 47 -0.10 -0.85 13.68
C PRO A 47 0.64 0.01 14.73
N GLU A 48 1.95 0.13 14.58
CA GLU A 48 2.82 0.97 15.41
C GLU A 48 3.36 2.15 14.59
N LYS A 49 3.40 3.36 15.14
CA LYS A 49 3.91 4.56 14.45
C LYS A 49 5.30 4.36 13.82
N LYS A 50 6.20 3.64 14.51
CA LYS A 50 7.55 3.33 14.00
C LYS A 50 7.51 2.41 12.78
N SER A 51 6.63 1.40 12.80
CA SER A 51 6.41 0.49 11.68
C SER A 51 5.82 1.23 10.48
N VAL A 52 4.84 2.11 10.70
CA VAL A 52 4.20 2.93 9.67
C VAL A 52 5.21 3.84 8.97
N LEU A 53 6.04 4.54 9.75
CA LEU A 53 7.11 5.38 9.19
C LEU A 53 8.09 4.56 8.35
N LEU A 54 8.54 3.43 8.90
CA LEU A 54 9.47 2.55 8.19
C LEU A 54 8.91 2.04 6.87
N VAL A 55 7.69 1.46 6.89
CA VAL A 55 7.10 0.90 5.66
C VAL A 55 6.76 2.00 4.66
N GLY A 56 6.35 3.19 5.12
CA GLY A 56 6.10 4.35 4.25
C GLY A 56 7.38 4.78 3.50
N ILE A 57 8.50 4.92 4.21
CA ILE A 57 9.79 5.28 3.62
C ILE A 57 10.29 4.17 2.67
N VAL A 58 10.32 2.93 3.14
CA VAL A 58 10.81 1.79 2.34
C VAL A 58 9.98 1.60 1.08
N THR A 59 8.64 1.60 1.21
CA THR A 59 7.75 1.48 0.06
C THR A 59 7.92 2.66 -0.90
N GLY A 60 8.07 3.87 -0.39
CA GLY A 60 8.33 5.06 -1.21
C GLY A 60 9.59 4.94 -2.06
N ILE A 61 10.70 4.52 -1.43
CA ILE A 61 11.98 4.31 -2.11
C ILE A 61 11.86 3.18 -3.15
N LEU A 62 11.31 2.03 -2.78
CA LEU A 62 11.16 0.89 -3.68
C LEU A 62 10.22 1.20 -4.85
N SER A 63 9.10 1.90 -4.60
CA SER A 63 8.20 2.37 -5.66
C SER A 63 8.87 3.39 -6.58
N ALA A 64 9.71 4.28 -6.03
CA ALA A 64 10.49 5.23 -6.82
C ALA A 64 11.49 4.54 -7.76
N LEU A 65 12.15 3.48 -7.28
CA LEU A 65 13.12 2.70 -8.07
C LEU A 65 12.46 1.83 -9.14
N THR A 66 11.21 1.45 -8.95
CA THR A 66 10.47 0.54 -9.85
C THR A 66 9.37 1.23 -10.65
N THR A 67 9.30 2.57 -10.59
CA THR A 67 8.27 3.35 -11.27
C THR A 67 8.42 3.26 -12.79
N GLY A 68 7.31 3.00 -13.49
CA GLY A 68 7.21 3.14 -14.93
C GLY A 68 6.73 4.54 -15.37
N PHE A 69 6.38 5.41 -14.41
CA PHE A 69 5.93 6.77 -14.71
C PHE A 69 7.14 7.70 -14.89
N PRO A 70 7.24 8.44 -16.02
CA PRO A 70 8.34 9.38 -16.24
C PRO A 70 8.41 10.45 -15.14
N GLY A 71 9.55 10.52 -14.44
CA GLY A 71 9.74 11.46 -13.32
C GLY A 71 8.97 11.10 -12.04
N GLY A 72 8.37 9.89 -11.96
CA GLY A 72 7.57 9.45 -10.84
C GLY A 72 8.32 9.13 -9.54
N GLN A 73 9.65 9.28 -9.51
CA GLN A 73 10.47 8.93 -8.35
C GLN A 73 10.08 9.75 -7.10
N ILE A 74 10.13 11.06 -7.20
CA ILE A 74 9.79 11.98 -6.10
C ILE A 74 8.29 11.87 -5.75
N PRO A 75 7.35 11.90 -6.71
CA PRO A 75 5.94 11.65 -6.44
C PRO A 75 5.66 10.36 -5.67
N ASN A 76 6.35 9.24 -5.97
CA ASN A 76 6.18 7.98 -5.23
C ASN A 76 6.63 8.09 -3.78
N ILE A 77 7.75 8.76 -3.50
CA ILE A 77 8.23 8.94 -2.12
C ILE A 77 7.23 9.76 -1.32
N ILE A 78 6.75 10.87 -1.88
CA ILE A 78 5.76 11.74 -1.24
C ILE A 78 4.46 10.96 -0.99
N ASP A 79 3.93 10.32 -2.02
CA ASP A 79 2.69 9.55 -1.93
C ASP A 79 2.77 8.50 -0.82
N LYS A 80 3.75 7.61 -0.87
CA LYS A 80 3.80 6.46 0.06
C LYS A 80 3.99 6.90 1.51
N LEU A 81 4.78 7.96 1.73
CA LEU A 81 4.97 8.49 3.08
C LEU A 81 3.67 9.06 3.65
N PHE A 82 3.00 9.96 2.92
CA PHE A 82 1.76 10.57 3.39
C PHE A 82 0.62 9.55 3.47
N THR A 83 0.48 8.70 2.46
CA THR A 83 -0.55 7.66 2.42
C THR A 83 -0.40 6.67 3.58
N ALA A 84 0.81 6.29 3.97
CA ALA A 84 1.02 5.39 5.11
C ALA A 84 0.44 5.96 6.41
N PHE A 85 0.66 7.25 6.69
CA PHE A 85 0.12 7.90 7.89
C PHE A 85 -1.38 8.12 7.82
N ILE A 86 -1.91 8.51 6.67
CA ILE A 86 -3.36 8.68 6.47
C ILE A 86 -4.06 7.33 6.64
N PHE A 87 -3.53 6.26 6.02
CA PHE A 87 -4.05 4.91 6.16
C PHE A 87 -4.02 4.43 7.62
N PHE A 88 -2.92 4.69 8.33
CA PHE A 88 -2.81 4.38 9.75
C PHE A 88 -3.85 5.15 10.58
N GLY A 89 -4.07 6.42 10.28
CA GLY A 89 -5.13 7.22 10.93
C GLY A 89 -6.51 6.61 10.70
N LEU A 90 -6.84 6.25 9.46
CA LEU A 90 -8.10 5.57 9.12
C LEU A 90 -8.23 4.22 9.86
N LEU A 91 -7.16 3.43 9.90
CA LEU A 91 -7.15 2.15 10.64
C LEU A 91 -7.44 2.36 12.14
N MET A 92 -6.89 3.42 12.74
CA MET A 92 -7.16 3.73 14.16
C MET A 92 -8.60 4.16 14.41
N VAL A 93 -9.20 4.92 13.51
CA VAL A 93 -10.62 5.30 13.60
C VAL A 93 -11.53 4.07 13.57
N PHE A 94 -11.22 3.11 12.69
CA PHE A 94 -12.01 1.89 12.53
C PHE A 94 -11.48 0.70 13.35
N LYS A 95 -10.74 0.94 14.42
CA LYS A 95 -10.09 -0.09 15.25
C LYS A 95 -11.06 -1.15 15.80
N LYS A 96 -12.33 -0.82 15.96
CA LYS A 96 -13.38 -1.76 16.42
C LYS A 96 -13.50 -2.99 15.51
N TYR A 97 -13.22 -2.85 14.22
CA TYR A 97 -13.35 -3.92 13.23
C TYR A 97 -12.01 -4.59 12.89
N HIS A 98 -10.99 -4.36 13.74
CA HIS A 98 -9.64 -4.86 13.48
C HIS A 98 -9.61 -6.39 13.34
N GLY A 99 -8.95 -6.85 12.27
CA GLY A 99 -8.87 -8.28 11.92
C GLY A 99 -9.96 -8.77 10.96
N SER A 100 -10.89 -7.89 10.56
CA SER A 100 -11.90 -8.21 9.55
C SER A 100 -11.35 -8.04 8.14
N VAL A 101 -11.61 -9.03 7.26
CA VAL A 101 -11.29 -8.96 5.83
C VAL A 101 -12.02 -7.79 5.17
N ILE A 102 -13.27 -7.53 5.57
CA ILE A 102 -14.08 -6.42 5.05
C ILE A 102 -13.42 -5.08 5.39
N GLN A 103 -12.98 -4.91 6.63
CA GLN A 103 -12.25 -3.70 7.02
C GLN A 103 -10.98 -3.52 6.19
N ALA A 104 -10.17 -4.57 6.04
CA ALA A 104 -8.95 -4.51 5.24
C ALA A 104 -9.25 -4.13 3.78
N ALA A 105 -10.30 -4.70 3.19
CA ALA A 105 -10.74 -4.40 1.82
C ALA A 105 -11.18 -2.94 1.66
N VAL A 106 -12.09 -2.46 2.52
CA VAL A 106 -12.62 -1.09 2.46
C VAL A 106 -11.50 -0.06 2.68
N LEU A 107 -10.64 -0.28 3.69
CA LEU A 107 -9.51 0.62 3.95
C LEU A 107 -8.51 0.62 2.79
N THR A 108 -8.29 -0.54 2.14
CA THR A 108 -7.42 -0.61 0.95
C THR A 108 -8.02 0.16 -0.22
N ALA A 109 -9.31 0.03 -0.47
CA ALA A 109 -9.98 0.81 -1.52
C ALA A 109 -9.83 2.32 -1.28
N VAL A 110 -10.17 2.80 -0.09
CA VAL A 110 -10.04 4.21 0.30
C VAL A 110 -8.57 4.66 0.26
N GLY A 111 -7.67 3.85 0.81
CA GLY A 111 -6.22 4.14 0.81
C GLY A 111 -5.65 4.22 -0.60
N THR A 112 -6.14 3.40 -1.54
CA THR A 112 -5.71 3.46 -2.95
C THR A 112 -6.19 4.75 -3.64
N VAL A 113 -7.41 5.23 -3.34
CA VAL A 113 -7.89 6.54 -3.80
C VAL A 113 -6.98 7.65 -3.28
N VAL A 114 -6.68 7.64 -2.00
CA VAL A 114 -5.79 8.63 -1.35
C VAL A 114 -4.40 8.61 -2.01
N SER A 115 -3.80 7.43 -2.14
CA SER A 115 -2.48 7.26 -2.77
C SER A 115 -2.48 7.77 -4.21
N GLY A 116 -3.44 7.33 -5.03
CA GLY A 116 -3.53 7.76 -6.42
C GLY A 116 -3.69 9.28 -6.57
N THR A 117 -4.48 9.90 -5.68
CA THR A 117 -4.67 11.35 -5.65
C THR A 117 -3.38 12.08 -5.28
N ILE A 118 -2.68 11.64 -4.21
CA ILE A 118 -1.42 12.25 -3.76
C ILE A 118 -0.35 12.08 -4.83
N PHE A 119 -0.24 10.89 -5.42
CA PHE A 119 0.72 10.63 -6.50
C PHE A 119 0.49 11.54 -7.70
N LEU A 120 -0.73 11.57 -8.23
CA LEU A 120 -1.06 12.40 -9.41
C LEU A 120 -0.93 13.90 -9.12
N ALA A 121 -1.34 14.35 -7.92
CA ALA A 121 -1.16 15.73 -7.52
C ALA A 121 0.33 16.10 -7.42
N SER A 122 1.14 15.26 -6.76
CA SER A 122 2.59 15.46 -6.65
C SER A 122 3.26 15.46 -8.03
N ALA A 123 2.88 14.53 -8.91
CA ALA A 123 3.39 14.47 -10.27
C ALA A 123 3.01 15.71 -11.07
N TYR A 124 1.77 16.19 -10.93
CA TYR A 124 1.30 17.39 -11.60
C TYR A 124 2.17 18.62 -11.30
N PHE A 125 2.48 18.83 -10.01
CA PHE A 125 3.25 20.01 -9.59
C PHE A 125 4.76 19.89 -9.81
N ILE A 126 5.33 18.66 -9.80
CA ILE A 126 6.78 18.46 -9.82
C ILE A 126 7.30 18.19 -11.25
N VAL A 127 6.58 17.36 -12.01
CA VAL A 127 7.06 16.85 -13.31
C VAL A 127 6.16 17.25 -14.47
N GLY A 128 4.92 17.64 -14.18
CA GLY A 128 3.84 17.73 -15.15
C GLY A 128 3.22 16.37 -15.47
N LEU A 129 1.95 16.37 -15.84
CA LEU A 129 1.26 15.14 -16.26
C LEU A 129 1.31 15.02 -17.79
N PRO A 130 1.51 13.80 -18.32
CA PRO A 130 1.46 13.55 -19.77
C PRO A 130 0.03 13.58 -20.33
N GLY A 131 -0.98 13.79 -19.49
CA GLY A 131 -2.40 13.83 -19.86
C GLY A 131 -3.25 14.55 -18.84
N ALA A 132 -4.56 14.67 -19.11
CA ALA A 132 -5.51 15.28 -18.19
C ALA A 132 -5.59 14.49 -16.89
N PHE A 133 -5.56 15.17 -15.74
CA PHE A 133 -5.64 14.55 -14.40
C PHE A 133 -6.79 13.56 -14.27
N VAL A 134 -8.00 13.97 -14.69
CA VAL A 134 -9.22 13.12 -14.62
C VAL A 134 -9.07 11.85 -15.46
N GLY A 135 -8.51 11.95 -16.66
CA GLY A 135 -8.27 10.81 -17.54
C GLY A 135 -7.27 9.83 -16.93
N MET A 136 -6.19 10.34 -16.33
CA MET A 136 -5.19 9.51 -15.65
C MET A 136 -5.75 8.89 -14.36
N PHE A 137 -6.54 9.63 -13.60
CA PHE A 137 -7.21 9.10 -12.43
C PHE A 137 -8.16 7.95 -12.81
N ALA A 138 -9.01 8.14 -13.82
CA ALA A 138 -9.93 7.12 -14.29
C ALA A 138 -9.21 5.91 -14.89
N GLY A 139 -8.15 6.13 -15.66
CA GLY A 139 -7.42 5.07 -16.34
C GLY A 139 -6.44 4.28 -15.47
N ALA A 140 -5.95 4.86 -14.37
CA ALA A 140 -4.97 4.22 -13.50
C ALA A 140 -5.51 3.93 -12.11
N VAL A 141 -6.10 4.93 -11.44
CA VAL A 141 -6.47 4.81 -10.03
C VAL A 141 -7.72 3.92 -9.86
N LEU A 142 -8.74 4.07 -10.72
CA LEU A 142 -9.95 3.23 -10.62
C LEU A 142 -9.66 1.74 -10.82
N PRO A 143 -8.92 1.31 -11.85
CA PRO A 143 -8.51 -0.09 -11.94
C PRO A 143 -7.64 -0.54 -10.74
N ALA A 144 -6.72 0.30 -10.28
CA ALA A 144 -5.87 -0.02 -9.13
C ALA A 144 -6.70 -0.26 -7.86
N ILE A 145 -7.80 0.48 -7.64
CA ILE A 145 -8.70 0.24 -6.50
C ILE A 145 -9.24 -1.20 -6.55
N ALA A 146 -9.74 -1.64 -7.70
CA ALA A 146 -10.30 -2.98 -7.84
C ALA A 146 -9.23 -4.06 -7.59
N PHE A 147 -8.07 -3.95 -8.26
CA PHE A 147 -7.01 -4.92 -8.13
C PHE A 147 -6.41 -4.97 -6.71
N ASN A 148 -6.04 -3.82 -6.14
CA ASN A 148 -5.47 -3.77 -4.80
C ASN A 148 -6.44 -4.31 -3.75
N THR A 149 -7.75 -4.02 -3.89
CA THR A 149 -8.78 -4.54 -2.99
C THR A 149 -8.92 -6.06 -3.10
N VAL A 150 -8.98 -6.60 -4.32
CA VAL A 150 -9.05 -8.06 -4.55
C VAL A 150 -7.80 -8.75 -3.97
N PHE A 151 -6.61 -8.22 -4.25
CA PHE A 151 -5.39 -8.77 -3.68
C PHE A 151 -5.38 -8.69 -2.15
N MET A 152 -5.86 -7.60 -1.54
CA MET A 152 -5.98 -7.49 -0.09
C MET A 152 -6.92 -8.56 0.49
N VAL A 153 -8.07 -8.80 -0.13
CA VAL A 153 -9.03 -9.83 0.31
C VAL A 153 -8.39 -11.22 0.32
N ILE A 154 -7.52 -11.52 -0.65
CA ILE A 154 -6.81 -12.80 -0.75
C ILE A 154 -5.64 -12.86 0.24
N LEU A 155 -4.79 -11.84 0.24
CA LEU A 155 -3.51 -11.86 0.97
C LEU A 155 -3.68 -11.65 2.49
N PHE A 156 -4.66 -10.84 2.89
CA PHE A 156 -4.85 -10.52 4.31
C PHE A 156 -5.14 -11.77 5.17
N PRO A 157 -6.11 -12.65 4.85
CA PRO A 157 -6.34 -13.84 5.66
C PRO A 157 -5.16 -14.81 5.66
N ILE A 158 -4.43 -14.92 4.54
CA ILE A 158 -3.24 -15.77 4.44
C ILE A 158 -2.15 -15.24 5.37
N ALA A 159 -1.81 -13.96 5.26
CA ALA A 159 -0.81 -13.33 6.09
C ALA A 159 -1.20 -13.37 7.58
N LEU A 160 -2.44 -13.04 7.90
CA LEU A 160 -2.94 -13.07 9.27
C LEU A 160 -2.78 -14.47 9.89
N ASN A 161 -3.10 -15.54 9.15
CA ASN A 161 -2.94 -16.92 9.62
C ASN A 161 -1.47 -17.30 9.83
N ILE A 162 -0.58 -16.90 8.91
CA ILE A 162 0.85 -17.16 9.05
C ILE A 162 1.41 -16.44 10.28
N PHE A 163 1.11 -15.16 10.43
CA PHE A 163 1.64 -14.36 11.54
C PHE A 163 1.03 -14.74 12.91
N LYS A 164 -0.21 -15.22 12.95
CA LYS A 164 -0.77 -15.83 14.16
C LYS A 164 -0.04 -17.11 14.56
N ARG A 165 0.26 -18.00 13.62
CA ARG A 165 1.00 -19.25 13.87
C ARG A 165 2.43 -18.99 14.37
N THR A 166 3.07 -17.95 13.89
CA THR A 166 4.42 -17.55 14.32
C THR A 166 4.44 -16.69 15.60
N LYS A 167 3.27 -16.47 16.23
CA LYS A 167 3.10 -15.62 17.43
C LYS A 167 3.64 -14.18 17.24
N LEU A 168 3.62 -13.69 16.01
CA LEU A 168 4.04 -12.32 15.68
C LEU A 168 2.91 -11.31 15.81
N VAL A 169 1.66 -11.76 15.65
CA VAL A 169 0.45 -10.96 15.85
C VAL A 169 -0.40 -11.63 16.92
N GLU A 170 -0.64 -10.92 18.02
CA GLU A 170 -1.54 -11.38 19.05
C GLU A 170 -2.99 -11.26 18.58
N THR A 171 -3.73 -12.36 18.64
CA THR A 171 -5.18 -12.31 18.50
C THR A 171 -5.74 -11.76 19.81
N LYS A 172 -6.28 -10.55 19.83
CA LYS A 172 -7.20 -10.20 20.89
C LYS A 172 -8.35 -11.20 20.78
N ALA A 173 -8.41 -12.14 21.75
CA ALA A 173 -9.60 -12.90 21.98
C ALA A 173 -10.74 -11.90 22.22
N SER A 174 -11.81 -12.08 21.45
CA SER A 174 -13.06 -11.35 21.55
C SER A 174 -13.66 -11.44 22.96
#